data_96bb459a0505d769974eaccff6433a7b
#
_entry.id   96bb459a0505d769974eaccff6433a7b
#
_cell.length_a   1.000
_cell.length_b   1.000
_cell.length_c   1.000
_cell.angle_alpha   90.00
_cell.angle_beta   90.00
_cell.angle_gamma   90.00
#
_symmetry.space_group_name_H-M   'P 1'
#
loop_
_entity.id
_entity.type
_entity.pdbx_description
1 polymer ?
#
loop_
_entity_poly.entity_id
_entity_poly.type
_entity_poly.pdbx_seq_one_letter_code
_entity_poly.pdbx_strand_id
1 'polypeptide(L)'
;MVERSIPASTEDDQSFVRRREVANRLKTVEGQLRAVRRMVMSGEDCLPIATQAAAALEGLRGAMKIVLRNYMDDCLDPEAVECNREEVYDQFIGVLERFIR
;
A
#
# COMPACT_ATOMS: atom_id res chain seq x y z
N MET A 1 -15.32 10.84 8.39
CA MET A 1 -13.92 10.81 8.58
C MET A 1 -13.34 12.20 8.67
N VAL A 2 -12.50 12.39 9.57
CA VAL A 2 -11.96 13.68 9.76
C VAL A 2 -10.92 13.99 8.73
N GLU A 3 -11.11 15.08 8.10
CA GLU A 3 -10.14 15.54 7.17
C GLU A 3 -9.00 16.16 7.91
N ARG A 4 -7.90 15.52 7.88
CA ARG A 4 -6.77 16.04 8.58
C ARG A 4 -6.20 17.22 7.84
N SER A 5 -6.29 18.35 8.40
CA SER A 5 -5.64 19.49 7.82
C SER A 5 -4.17 19.32 7.86
N ILE A 6 -3.51 19.57 6.78
CA ILE A 6 -2.10 19.36 6.71
C ILE A 6 -1.37 20.67 6.85
N PRO A 7 -0.71 20.90 7.94
CA PRO A 7 0.04 22.13 8.08
C PRO A 7 1.21 22.15 7.12
N ALA A 8 1.72 23.29 6.88
CA ALA A 8 2.80 23.47 5.95
C ALA A 8 4.12 23.26 6.62
N SER A 9 4.37 22.10 7.16
CA SER A 9 5.64 21.85 7.80
C SER A 9 6.43 20.89 6.94
N THR A 10 7.71 20.79 7.22
CA THR A 10 8.58 19.91 6.47
C THR A 10 8.17 18.47 6.61
N GLU A 11 7.74 18.10 7.80
CA GLU A 11 7.30 16.74 8.01
C GLU A 11 6.07 16.42 7.19
N ASP A 12 5.17 17.39 7.12
CA ASP A 12 3.97 17.19 6.34
C ASP A 12 4.27 17.10 4.86
N ASP A 13 5.29 17.80 4.41
CA ASP A 13 5.69 17.71 3.03
C ASP A 13 6.17 16.30 2.71
N GLN A 14 6.95 15.70 3.59
CA GLN A 14 7.40 14.33 3.37
C GLN A 14 6.24 13.37 3.40
N SER A 15 5.33 13.56 4.30
CA SER A 15 4.17 12.71 4.39
C SER A 15 3.34 12.81 3.11
N PHE A 16 3.19 14.01 2.59
CA PHE A 16 2.45 14.21 1.36
C PHE A 16 3.13 13.50 0.20
N VAL A 17 4.46 13.62 0.12
CA VAL A 17 5.21 12.96 -0.95
C VAL A 17 5.02 11.45 -0.89
N ARG A 18 5.06 10.89 0.31
CA ARG A 18 4.87 9.45 0.44
C ARG A 18 3.47 9.02 0.06
N ARG A 19 2.47 9.81 0.46
CA ARG A 19 1.11 9.48 0.07
C ARG A 19 0.93 9.55 -1.43
N ARG A 20 1.59 10.51 -2.06
CA ARG A 20 1.52 10.61 -3.50
C ARG A 20 2.20 9.43 -4.16
N GLU A 21 3.32 8.99 -3.61
CA GLU A 21 3.98 7.82 -4.14
C GLU A 21 3.11 6.58 -4.04
N VAL A 22 2.45 6.41 -2.90
CA VAL A 22 1.55 5.27 -2.73
C VAL A 22 0.42 5.37 -3.74
N ALA A 23 -0.18 6.53 -3.90
CA ALA A 23 -1.27 6.70 -4.84
C ALA A 23 -0.83 6.37 -6.26
N ASN A 24 0.38 6.78 -6.63
CA ASN A 24 0.88 6.48 -7.97
C ASN A 24 1.10 4.99 -8.15
N ARG A 25 1.63 4.32 -7.14
CA ARG A 25 1.82 2.89 -7.22
C ARG A 25 0.49 2.16 -7.31
N LEU A 26 -0.50 2.63 -6.57
CA LEU A 26 -1.83 2.02 -6.64
C LEU A 26 -2.46 2.24 -8.00
N LYS A 27 -2.20 3.37 -8.62
CA LYS A 27 -2.69 3.62 -9.95
C LYS A 27 -2.12 2.61 -10.94
N THR A 28 -0.85 2.29 -10.79
CA THR A 28 -0.23 1.26 -11.63
C THR A 28 -0.91 -0.09 -11.40
N VAL A 29 -1.17 -0.42 -10.13
CA VAL A 29 -1.85 -1.67 -9.81
C VAL A 29 -3.23 -1.70 -10.43
N GLU A 30 -3.94 -0.58 -10.42
CA GLU A 30 -5.25 -0.51 -11.05
C GLU A 30 -5.16 -0.87 -12.54
N GLY A 31 -4.15 -0.35 -13.22
CA GLY A 31 -3.96 -0.68 -14.61
C GLY A 31 -3.67 -2.14 -14.83
N GLN A 32 -2.86 -2.72 -13.93
CA GLN A 32 -2.56 -4.14 -14.02
C GLN A 32 -3.80 -4.99 -13.79
N LEU A 33 -4.65 -4.57 -12.86
CA LEU A 33 -5.89 -5.30 -12.61
C LEU A 33 -6.84 -5.19 -13.79
N ARG A 34 -6.89 -4.06 -14.45
CA ARG A 34 -7.69 -3.94 -15.66
C ARG A 34 -7.19 -4.89 -16.72
N ALA A 35 -5.87 -5.05 -16.84
CA ALA A 35 -5.31 -5.99 -17.79
C ALA A 35 -5.71 -7.41 -17.45
N VAL A 36 -5.67 -7.76 -16.16
CA VAL A 36 -6.10 -9.10 -15.75
C VAL A 36 -7.55 -9.33 -16.14
N ARG A 37 -8.39 -8.33 -15.89
CA ARG A 37 -9.82 -8.48 -16.23
C ARG A 37 -10.01 -8.70 -17.72
N ARG A 38 -9.27 -7.95 -18.53
CA ARG A 38 -9.39 -8.13 -19.98
C ARG A 38 -8.95 -9.52 -20.39
N MET A 39 -7.87 -10.01 -19.79
CA MET A 39 -7.37 -11.33 -20.14
C MET A 39 -8.37 -12.40 -19.76
N VAL A 40 -9.00 -12.27 -18.61
CA VAL A 40 -10.02 -13.21 -18.19
C VAL A 40 -11.19 -13.20 -19.17
N MET A 41 -11.63 -12.00 -19.52
CA MET A 41 -12.79 -11.89 -20.42
C MET A 41 -12.48 -12.38 -21.81
N SER A 42 -11.25 -12.29 -22.24
CA SER A 42 -10.89 -12.76 -23.59
C SER A 42 -10.50 -14.23 -23.61
N GLY A 43 -10.54 -14.90 -22.46
CA GLY A 43 -10.27 -16.32 -22.44
C GLY A 43 -8.81 -16.69 -22.57
N GLU A 44 -7.92 -15.83 -22.08
CA GLU A 44 -6.51 -16.16 -22.10
C GLU A 44 -6.21 -17.39 -21.27
N ASP A 45 -5.07 -17.99 -21.55
CA ASP A 45 -4.64 -19.12 -20.77
C ASP A 45 -4.39 -18.73 -19.32
N CYS A 46 -4.47 -19.71 -18.47
CA CYS A 46 -4.36 -19.50 -17.03
C CYS A 46 -3.00 -18.93 -16.64
N LEU A 47 -1.93 -19.40 -17.24
CA LEU A 47 -0.60 -18.99 -16.83
C LEU A 47 -0.32 -17.52 -17.09
N PRO A 48 -0.62 -16.98 -18.29
CA PRO A 48 -0.46 -15.55 -18.46
C PRO A 48 -1.30 -14.73 -17.51
N ILE A 49 -2.52 -15.16 -17.21
CA ILE A 49 -3.37 -14.46 -16.28
C ILE A 49 -2.74 -14.45 -14.89
N ALA A 50 -2.26 -15.62 -14.47
CA ALA A 50 -1.62 -15.71 -13.14
C ALA A 50 -0.38 -14.85 -13.05
N THR A 51 0.40 -14.80 -14.12
CA THR A 51 1.60 -13.99 -14.15
C THR A 51 1.25 -12.51 -14.01
N GLN A 52 0.24 -12.07 -14.72
CA GLN A 52 -0.17 -10.68 -14.64
C GLN A 52 -0.74 -10.36 -13.26
N ALA A 53 -1.51 -11.28 -12.70
CA ALA A 53 -2.06 -11.08 -11.36
C ALA A 53 -0.95 -11.01 -10.32
N ALA A 54 0.07 -11.84 -10.47
CA ALA A 54 1.21 -11.80 -9.54
C ALA A 54 1.90 -10.45 -9.58
N ALA A 55 2.00 -9.85 -10.75
CA ALA A 55 2.60 -8.53 -10.86
C ALA A 55 1.77 -7.50 -10.09
N ALA A 56 0.45 -7.60 -10.18
CA ALA A 56 -0.42 -6.68 -9.45
C ALA A 56 -0.26 -6.87 -7.94
N LEU A 57 -0.17 -8.11 -7.50
CA LEU A 57 0.03 -8.38 -6.09
C LEU A 57 1.34 -7.80 -5.59
N GLU A 58 2.39 -7.94 -6.39
CA GLU A 58 3.69 -7.41 -6.01
C GLU A 58 3.63 -5.90 -5.90
N GLY A 59 2.97 -5.25 -6.84
CA GLY A 59 2.82 -3.81 -6.79
C GLY A 59 2.04 -3.35 -5.58
N LEU A 60 0.97 -4.07 -5.25
CA LEU A 60 0.17 -3.74 -4.09
C LEU A 60 0.98 -3.93 -2.81
N ARG A 61 1.73 -5.02 -2.73
CA ARG A 61 2.57 -5.25 -1.56
C ARG A 61 3.57 -4.13 -1.37
N GLY A 62 4.19 -3.68 -2.45
CA GLY A 62 5.14 -2.58 -2.37
C GLY A 62 4.51 -1.31 -1.87
N ALA A 63 3.30 -1.02 -2.35
CA ALA A 63 2.59 0.17 -1.89
C ALA A 63 2.27 0.07 -0.41
N MET A 64 1.86 -1.11 0.03
CA MET A 64 1.50 -1.27 1.43
C MET A 64 2.71 -1.13 2.35
N LYS A 65 3.90 -1.50 1.86
CA LYS A 65 5.10 -1.28 2.66
C LYS A 65 5.33 0.19 2.94
N ILE A 66 5.02 1.03 1.96
CA ILE A 66 5.17 2.46 2.16
C ILE A 66 4.14 2.99 3.15
N VAL A 67 2.92 2.47 3.06
CA VAL A 67 1.88 2.84 4.01
C VAL A 67 2.32 2.47 5.43
N LEU A 68 2.86 1.27 5.59
CA LEU A 68 3.33 0.84 6.89
C LEU A 68 4.43 1.75 7.42
N ARG A 69 5.37 2.10 6.53
CA ARG A 69 6.46 2.97 6.95
C ARG A 69 5.93 4.32 7.42
N ASN A 70 4.95 4.87 6.68
CA ASN A 70 4.36 6.13 7.09
C ASN A 70 3.72 6.02 8.47
N TYR A 71 3.00 4.94 8.70
CA TYR A 71 2.34 4.76 9.97
C TYR A 71 3.36 4.65 11.10
N MET A 72 4.44 3.92 10.86
CA MET A 72 5.46 3.77 11.88
C MET A 72 6.22 5.06 12.12
N ASP A 73 6.41 5.85 11.09
CA ASP A 73 7.02 7.17 11.30
C ASP A 73 6.14 8.03 12.18
N ASP A 74 4.84 7.96 11.98
CA ASP A 74 3.93 8.69 12.84
C ASP A 74 4.05 8.21 14.28
N CYS A 75 4.28 6.93 14.47
CA CYS A 75 4.44 6.39 15.81
C CYS A 75 5.69 6.87 16.49
N LEU A 76 6.65 7.34 15.72
CA LEU A 76 7.87 7.89 16.31
C LEU A 76 7.71 9.30 16.80
N ASP A 77 6.59 9.91 16.50
CA ASP A 77 6.32 11.25 17.00
C ASP A 77 6.32 11.22 18.52
N PRO A 78 7.02 12.13 19.16
CA PRO A 78 7.05 12.14 20.64
C PRO A 78 5.68 12.26 21.26
N GLU A 79 4.72 12.75 20.53
CA GLU A 79 3.38 12.89 21.07
C GLU A 79 2.53 11.67 20.84
N ALA A 80 3.04 10.67 20.15
CA ALA A 80 2.29 9.45 19.94
C ALA A 80 2.49 8.57 21.18
N VAL A 81 1.56 8.65 22.07
CA VAL A 81 1.75 8.11 23.39
C VAL A 81 1.64 6.60 23.45
N GLU A 82 0.87 6.01 22.57
CA GLU A 82 0.58 4.60 22.74
C GLU A 82 0.89 3.78 21.53
N CYS A 83 1.91 4.14 20.82
CA CYS A 83 2.25 3.39 19.64
C CYS A 83 3.29 2.34 19.98
N ASN A 84 2.93 1.09 19.79
CA ASN A 84 3.86 -0.01 19.90
C ASN A 84 4.27 -0.44 18.52
N ARG A 85 5.47 -0.04 18.11
CA ARG A 85 5.91 -0.26 16.74
C ARG A 85 5.93 -1.72 16.36
N GLU A 86 6.41 -2.57 17.26
CA GLU A 86 6.50 -3.98 16.93
C GLU A 86 5.13 -4.60 16.78
N GLU A 87 4.23 -4.23 17.66
CA GLU A 87 2.89 -4.78 17.58
C GLU A 87 2.20 -4.33 16.31
N VAL A 88 2.33 -3.07 15.96
CA VAL A 88 1.73 -2.55 14.74
C VAL A 88 2.30 -3.24 13.53
N TYR A 89 3.62 -3.41 13.51
CA TYR A 89 4.26 -4.09 12.39
C TYR A 89 3.75 -5.52 12.26
N ASP A 90 3.69 -6.23 13.38
CA ASP A 90 3.25 -7.61 13.36
C ASP A 90 1.81 -7.73 12.88
N GLN A 91 0.95 -6.84 13.34
CA GLN A 91 -0.44 -6.87 12.92
C GLN A 91 -0.57 -6.58 11.44
N PHE A 92 0.18 -5.59 10.95
CA PHE A 92 0.12 -5.22 9.56
C PHE A 92 0.58 -6.36 8.67
N ILE A 93 1.71 -6.94 9.01
CA ILE A 93 2.26 -8.05 8.24
C ILE A 93 1.33 -9.25 8.32
N GLY A 94 0.75 -9.49 9.47
CA GLY A 94 -0.19 -10.60 9.62
C GLY A 94 -1.39 -10.46 8.70
N VAL A 95 -1.93 -9.25 8.59
CA VAL A 95 -3.05 -9.02 7.70
C VAL A 95 -2.63 -9.28 6.26
N LEU A 96 -1.48 -8.76 5.86
CA LEU A 96 -1.02 -8.97 4.50
C LEU A 96 -0.81 -10.44 4.19
N GLU A 97 -0.17 -11.15 5.09
CA GLU A 97 0.12 -12.55 4.85
C GLU A 97 -1.14 -13.39 4.79
N ARG A 98 -2.13 -13.00 5.57
CA ARG A 98 -3.37 -13.76 5.58
C ARG A 98 -4.04 -13.75 4.23
N PHE A 99 -3.92 -12.68 3.49
CA PHE A 99 -4.62 -12.53 2.24
C PHE A 99 -3.75 -12.73 1.01
N ILE A 100 -2.44 -12.82 1.17
CA ILE A 100 -1.56 -12.90 0.02
C ILE A 100 -0.94 -14.28 -0.14
N ARG A 101 -1.15 -15.15 0.77
CA ARG A 101 -0.57 -16.45 0.74
C ARG A 101 -0.85 -17.24 -0.49
#